data_4850a8a4d7b6ddba2824daa44910226f
#
_entry.id   4850a8a4d7b6ddba2824daa44910226f
#
_cell.length_a   1.000
_cell.length_b   1.000
_cell.length_c   1.000
_cell.angle_alpha   90.00
_cell.angle_beta   90.00
_cell.angle_gamma   90.00
#
_symmetry.space_group_name_H-M   'P 1'
#
loop_
_entity.id
_entity.type
_entity.pdbx_description
1 polymer ?
#
loop_
_entity_poly.entity_id
_entity_poly.type
_entity_poly.pdbx_seq_one_letter_code
_entity_poly.pdbx_strand_id
1 'polypeptide(L)'
;MTKVFYIGDWAIMTGPVFAESPFNYVHKGLELFNYGKWLKEALESNRQTEVESVSTWDFYRMGPGEYEKVLDEYDVIIFSDVEAKCFQLSPSFFNREKFGKKVLTFPDRIRLTVEAIKQGKSAMFLGGWLSFTGEMGKGGWNRTGLKEILPVQCLDHEDLVESTEGFLPESTDETGNFLDDLPIDEFPPILGYNQTLPRKGFKSILNIRETGDPLLAWGKVGKGNVLAYTSDPAPHWGCNFVYWEHYNTFWQKCLGLLIPNRSDR
;
A
#
# COMPACT_ATOMS: atom_id res chain seq x y z
N MET A 1 15.66 -11.36 -11.33
CA MET A 1 14.54 -10.44 -11.59
C MET A 1 13.68 -10.44 -10.34
N THR A 2 13.36 -9.28 -9.81
CA THR A 2 12.52 -9.12 -8.62
C THR A 2 11.07 -9.19 -9.04
N LYS A 3 10.29 -10.05 -8.42
CA LYS A 3 8.85 -10.17 -8.67
C LYS A 3 8.06 -9.45 -7.59
N VAL A 4 7.19 -8.55 -8.00
CA VAL A 4 6.35 -7.73 -7.13
C VAL A 4 4.87 -8.03 -7.41
N PHE A 5 4.11 -8.32 -6.36
CA PHE A 5 2.66 -8.46 -6.43
C PHE A 5 2.01 -7.24 -5.78
N TYR A 6 1.32 -6.45 -6.60
CA TYR A 6 0.73 -5.17 -6.20
C TYR A 6 -0.79 -5.27 -6.13
N ILE A 7 -1.37 -5.07 -4.95
CA ILE A 7 -2.79 -5.15 -4.67
C ILE A 7 -3.33 -3.76 -4.37
N GLY A 8 -4.34 -3.33 -5.10
CA GLY A 8 -5.06 -2.08 -4.84
C GLY A 8 -5.01 -1.06 -5.97
N ASP A 9 -5.41 0.16 -5.65
CA ASP A 9 -5.44 1.35 -6.52
C ASP A 9 -6.20 1.16 -7.84
N TRP A 10 -7.25 0.36 -7.79
CA TRP A 10 -8.23 0.24 -8.87
C TRP A 10 -9.57 0.78 -8.39
N ALA A 11 -10.28 1.48 -9.27
CA ALA A 11 -11.61 1.98 -9.00
C ALA A 11 -12.60 1.54 -10.08
N ILE A 12 -13.85 1.35 -9.66
CA ILE A 12 -14.99 1.10 -10.53
C ILE A 12 -15.92 2.30 -10.45
N MET A 13 -16.18 2.95 -11.58
CA MET A 13 -17.24 3.93 -11.68
C MET A 13 -18.45 3.33 -12.40
N THR A 14 -19.61 3.53 -11.81
CA THR A 14 -20.89 3.07 -12.39
C THR A 14 -21.81 4.26 -12.62
N GLY A 15 -22.50 4.30 -13.75
CA GLY A 15 -23.41 5.40 -14.07
C GLY A 15 -24.80 4.93 -14.47
N PRO A 16 -25.71 5.85 -14.71
CA PRO A 16 -25.49 7.28 -14.97
C PRO A 16 -25.24 8.09 -13.69
N VAL A 17 -24.19 8.90 -13.72
CA VAL A 17 -23.91 9.92 -12.70
C VAL A 17 -23.97 11.27 -13.41
N PHE A 18 -24.78 12.17 -12.90
CA PHE A 18 -24.93 13.53 -13.41
C PHE A 18 -24.50 14.49 -12.31
N ALA A 19 -23.53 15.33 -12.61
CA ALA A 19 -23.19 16.47 -11.78
C ALA A 19 -23.54 17.74 -12.53
N GLU A 20 -24.42 18.54 -11.95
CA GLU A 20 -24.76 19.85 -12.51
C GLU A 20 -23.69 20.89 -12.13
N SER A 21 -23.88 22.12 -12.66
CA SER A 21 -23.00 23.23 -12.40
C SER A 21 -22.50 23.32 -10.94
N PRO A 22 -21.20 23.57 -10.71
CA PRO A 22 -20.19 23.93 -11.71
C PRO A 22 -19.49 22.74 -12.41
N PHE A 23 -19.87 21.53 -12.11
CA PHE A 23 -19.23 20.31 -12.60
C PHE A 23 -20.04 19.71 -13.75
N ASN A 24 -19.67 19.92 -14.96
CA ASN A 24 -20.26 19.24 -16.12
C ASN A 24 -19.72 17.80 -16.23
N TYR A 25 -19.91 17.01 -15.17
CA TYR A 25 -19.48 15.62 -15.19
C TYR A 25 -20.68 14.72 -15.49
N VAL A 26 -20.58 13.96 -16.57
CA VAL A 26 -21.54 12.93 -16.95
C VAL A 26 -20.80 11.62 -17.10
N HIS A 27 -21.18 10.63 -16.30
CA HIS A 27 -20.68 9.29 -16.42
C HIS A 27 -21.83 8.35 -16.79
N LYS A 28 -21.61 7.47 -17.75
CA LYS A 28 -22.63 6.51 -18.22
C LYS A 28 -21.99 5.14 -18.46
N GLY A 29 -22.52 4.14 -17.77
CA GLY A 29 -22.06 2.77 -17.91
C GLY A 29 -21.16 2.31 -16.75
N LEU A 30 -20.20 1.46 -17.06
CA LEU A 30 -19.21 0.91 -16.14
C LEU A 30 -17.82 1.24 -16.69
N GLU A 31 -17.01 1.91 -15.90
CA GLU A 31 -15.61 2.18 -16.23
C GLU A 31 -14.68 1.67 -15.14
N LEU A 32 -13.56 1.11 -15.58
CA LEU A 32 -12.48 0.65 -14.71
C LEU A 32 -11.30 1.60 -14.83
N PHE A 33 -10.82 2.07 -13.69
CA PHE A 33 -9.65 2.94 -13.60
C PHE A 33 -8.55 2.22 -12.84
N ASN A 34 -7.37 2.14 -13.46
CA ASN A 34 -6.16 1.67 -12.79
C ASN A 34 -5.32 2.88 -12.38
N TYR A 35 -5.49 3.32 -11.15
CA TYR A 35 -4.67 4.39 -10.57
C TYR A 35 -3.28 3.90 -10.14
N GLY A 36 -3.09 2.62 -9.94
CA GLY A 36 -1.80 2.01 -9.62
C GLY A 36 -0.82 1.95 -10.78
N LYS A 37 -1.22 2.36 -11.99
CA LYS A 37 -0.35 2.31 -13.18
C LYS A 37 0.95 3.10 -13.02
N TRP A 38 0.92 4.27 -12.36
CA TRP A 38 2.11 5.10 -12.15
C TRP A 38 3.14 4.39 -11.26
N LEU A 39 2.70 3.81 -10.14
CA LEU A 39 3.59 3.04 -9.26
C LEU A 39 4.13 1.81 -9.99
N LYS A 40 3.28 1.08 -10.71
CA LYS A 40 3.71 -0.07 -11.53
C LYS A 40 4.80 0.34 -12.52
N GLU A 41 4.57 1.37 -13.32
CA GLU A 41 5.53 1.89 -14.31
C GLU A 41 6.83 2.36 -13.65
N ALA A 42 6.74 3.02 -12.50
CA ALA A 42 7.91 3.44 -11.73
C ALA A 42 8.75 2.25 -11.26
N LEU A 43 8.12 1.21 -10.73
CA LEU A 43 8.80 0.00 -10.27
C LEU A 43 9.40 -0.81 -11.44
N GLU A 44 8.76 -0.81 -12.62
CA GLU A 44 9.24 -1.50 -13.84
C GLU A 44 10.23 -0.66 -14.64
N SER A 45 10.41 0.63 -14.32
CA SER A 45 11.42 1.49 -14.99
C SER A 45 12.84 0.90 -14.89
N ASN A 46 13.09 0.11 -13.86
CA ASN A 46 14.23 -0.79 -13.78
C ASN A 46 13.85 -2.14 -14.40
N ARG A 47 14.42 -2.50 -15.55
CA ARG A 47 14.18 -3.75 -16.28
C ARG A 47 14.44 -5.04 -15.48
N GLN A 48 14.88 -4.95 -14.24
CA GLN A 48 15.10 -6.07 -13.32
C GLN A 48 13.89 -6.37 -12.45
N THR A 49 12.82 -5.59 -12.56
CA THR A 49 11.58 -5.73 -11.78
C THR A 49 10.42 -6.07 -12.69
N GLU A 50 9.59 -7.02 -12.27
CA GLU A 50 8.33 -7.42 -12.89
C GLU A 50 7.21 -7.20 -11.87
N VAL A 51 6.15 -6.48 -12.26
CA VAL A 51 5.03 -6.15 -11.36
C VAL A 51 3.73 -6.72 -11.91
N GLU A 52 3.12 -7.64 -11.18
CA GLU A 52 1.73 -8.02 -11.37
C GLU A 52 0.83 -7.14 -10.50
N SER A 53 -0.08 -6.39 -11.12
CA SER A 53 -1.04 -5.52 -10.42
C SER A 53 -2.43 -6.11 -10.49
N VAL A 54 -3.06 -6.27 -9.33
CA VAL A 54 -4.42 -6.79 -9.20
C VAL A 54 -5.30 -5.82 -8.41
N SER A 55 -6.58 -5.82 -8.74
CA SER A 55 -7.55 -5.03 -7.99
C SER A 55 -7.82 -5.62 -6.61
N THR A 56 -8.32 -4.79 -5.69
CA THR A 56 -8.76 -5.22 -4.36
C THR A 56 -9.84 -6.30 -4.43
N TRP A 57 -10.77 -6.19 -5.40
CA TRP A 57 -11.83 -7.19 -5.57
C TRP A 57 -11.35 -8.51 -6.16
N ASP A 58 -10.30 -8.52 -7.01
CA ASP A 58 -9.70 -9.75 -7.48
C ASP A 58 -8.92 -10.44 -6.37
N PHE A 59 -8.14 -9.68 -5.59
CA PHE A 59 -7.53 -10.19 -4.36
C PHE A 59 -8.57 -10.78 -3.40
N TYR A 60 -9.68 -10.07 -3.15
CA TYR A 60 -10.76 -10.56 -2.30
C TYR A 60 -11.36 -11.89 -2.79
N ARG A 61 -11.46 -12.07 -4.11
CA ARG A 61 -12.02 -13.28 -4.74
C ARG A 61 -11.06 -14.45 -4.83
N MET A 62 -9.78 -14.25 -4.62
CA MET A 62 -8.79 -15.34 -4.67
C MET A 62 -9.24 -16.52 -3.82
N GLY A 63 -9.19 -17.71 -4.40
CA GLY A 63 -9.52 -18.95 -3.73
C GLY A 63 -8.46 -19.36 -2.69
N PRO A 64 -8.78 -20.42 -1.92
CA PRO A 64 -7.80 -21.03 -1.06
C PRO A 64 -6.62 -21.56 -1.88
N GLY A 65 -5.41 -21.29 -1.40
CA GLY A 65 -4.18 -21.70 -2.07
C GLY A 65 -3.72 -20.81 -3.22
N GLU A 66 -4.56 -19.92 -3.76
CA GLU A 66 -4.10 -18.94 -4.76
C GLU A 66 -3.20 -17.89 -4.11
N TYR A 67 -3.60 -17.36 -2.96
CA TYR A 67 -2.79 -16.39 -2.24
C TYR A 67 -1.50 -16.99 -1.66
N GLU A 68 -1.52 -18.26 -1.25
CA GLU A 68 -0.30 -18.97 -0.84
C GLU A 68 0.72 -19.03 -1.98
N LYS A 69 0.26 -19.32 -3.22
CA LYS A 69 1.14 -19.27 -4.41
C LYS A 69 1.73 -17.89 -4.66
N VAL A 70 0.92 -16.82 -4.46
CA VAL A 70 1.44 -15.44 -4.54
C VAL A 70 2.57 -15.23 -3.54
N LEU A 71 2.39 -15.64 -2.27
CA LEU A 71 3.43 -15.52 -1.25
C LEU A 71 4.68 -16.35 -1.56
N ASP A 72 4.53 -17.49 -2.26
CA ASP A 72 5.66 -18.31 -2.68
C ASP A 72 6.42 -17.70 -3.87
N GLU A 73 5.70 -17.21 -4.89
CA GLU A 73 6.28 -16.76 -6.15
C GLU A 73 6.88 -15.36 -6.11
N TYR A 74 6.30 -14.43 -5.35
CA TYR A 74 6.70 -13.02 -5.36
C TYR A 74 7.67 -12.71 -4.22
N ASP A 75 8.60 -11.81 -4.48
CA ASP A 75 9.61 -11.36 -3.51
C ASP A 75 9.05 -10.25 -2.61
N VAL A 76 8.21 -9.39 -3.17
CA VAL A 76 7.60 -8.22 -2.51
C VAL A 76 6.11 -8.19 -2.75
N ILE A 77 5.34 -7.97 -1.71
CA ILE A 77 3.88 -7.75 -1.78
C ILE A 77 3.60 -6.28 -1.43
N ILE A 78 2.83 -5.61 -2.27
CA ILE A 78 2.39 -4.22 -2.04
C ILE A 78 0.90 -4.22 -1.74
N PHE A 79 0.52 -3.53 -0.67
CA PHE A 79 -0.86 -3.28 -0.28
C PHE A 79 -1.10 -1.77 -0.31
N SER A 80 -2.01 -1.32 -1.16
CA SER A 80 -2.39 0.07 -1.30
C SER A 80 -3.91 0.17 -1.33
N ASP A 81 -4.45 0.92 -0.41
CA ASP A 81 -5.90 1.14 -0.26
C ASP A 81 -6.71 -0.18 -0.17
N VAL A 82 -6.25 -1.11 0.67
CA VAL A 82 -6.79 -2.45 0.85
C VAL A 82 -7.32 -2.64 2.27
N GLU A 83 -8.62 -2.61 2.45
CA GLU A 83 -9.23 -2.84 3.78
C GLU A 83 -8.96 -4.25 4.32
N ALA A 84 -8.87 -4.38 5.64
CA ALA A 84 -8.64 -5.66 6.32
C ALA A 84 -9.68 -6.74 5.96
N LYS A 85 -10.90 -6.34 5.63
CA LYS A 85 -11.96 -7.25 5.16
C LYS A 85 -11.57 -8.08 3.95
N CYS A 86 -10.77 -7.50 3.04
CA CYS A 86 -10.33 -8.19 1.82
C CYS A 86 -9.39 -9.36 2.11
N PHE A 87 -8.73 -9.35 3.27
CA PHE A 87 -7.91 -10.48 3.74
C PHE A 87 -8.73 -11.57 4.44
N GLN A 88 -9.87 -11.22 5.05
CA GLN A 88 -10.54 -12.09 6.03
C GLN A 88 -11.46 -13.12 5.38
N LEU A 89 -12.64 -12.71 4.93
CA LEU A 89 -13.65 -13.64 4.44
C LEU A 89 -13.81 -13.59 2.93
N SER A 90 -13.29 -14.60 2.24
CA SER A 90 -13.52 -14.75 0.79
C SER A 90 -15.03 -14.83 0.46
N PRO A 91 -15.47 -14.30 -0.70
CA PRO A 91 -16.85 -14.45 -1.19
C PRO A 91 -17.36 -15.88 -1.21
N SER A 92 -16.46 -16.86 -1.28
CA SER A 92 -16.78 -18.29 -1.23
C SER A 92 -17.58 -18.68 0.01
N PHE A 93 -17.39 -17.99 1.14
CA PHE A 93 -18.15 -18.26 2.37
C PHE A 93 -19.63 -17.88 2.26
N PHE A 94 -19.99 -17.01 1.32
CA PHE A 94 -21.37 -16.58 1.09
C PHE A 94 -22.09 -17.47 0.07
N ASN A 95 -21.38 -18.30 -0.68
CA ASN A 95 -21.96 -19.17 -1.70
C ASN A 95 -22.03 -20.62 -1.20
N ARG A 96 -22.98 -20.90 -0.28
CA ARG A 96 -23.17 -22.23 0.28
C ARG A 96 -23.68 -23.26 -0.72
N GLU A 97 -24.37 -22.85 -1.78
CA GLU A 97 -24.85 -23.76 -2.82
C GLU A 97 -23.68 -24.44 -3.54
N LYS A 98 -22.61 -23.69 -3.84
CA LYS A 98 -21.41 -24.21 -4.45
C LYS A 98 -20.64 -25.20 -3.56
N PHE A 99 -20.60 -24.98 -2.26
CA PHE A 99 -19.82 -25.76 -1.31
C PHE A 99 -20.65 -26.78 -0.52
N GLY A 100 -21.98 -26.72 -0.61
CA GLY A 100 -22.88 -27.65 0.05
C GLY A 100 -22.81 -27.58 1.58
N LYS A 101 -22.95 -28.74 2.22
CA LYS A 101 -22.98 -28.89 3.69
C LYS A 101 -21.57 -29.05 4.31
N LYS A 102 -20.50 -29.03 3.50
CA LYS A 102 -19.14 -29.20 4.02
C LYS A 102 -18.74 -28.04 4.93
N VAL A 103 -17.95 -28.33 5.94
CA VAL A 103 -17.28 -27.30 6.75
C VAL A 103 -16.28 -26.56 5.86
N LEU A 104 -16.35 -25.23 5.86
CA LEU A 104 -15.44 -24.38 5.12
C LEU A 104 -14.48 -23.70 6.10
N THR A 105 -13.22 -24.00 5.96
CA THR A 105 -12.13 -23.29 6.64
C THR A 105 -11.03 -23.05 5.63
N PHE A 106 -10.50 -21.82 5.60
CA PHE A 106 -9.39 -21.46 4.73
C PHE A 106 -8.25 -20.92 5.58
N PRO A 107 -7.00 -21.05 5.12
CA PRO A 107 -5.88 -20.40 5.79
C PRO A 107 -6.15 -18.89 5.95
N ASP A 108 -5.86 -18.37 7.15
CA ASP A 108 -5.98 -16.92 7.42
C ASP A 108 -4.91 -16.16 6.66
N ARG A 109 -5.33 -15.31 5.70
CA ARG A 109 -4.42 -14.59 4.81
C ARG A 109 -3.55 -13.58 5.57
N ILE A 110 -4.07 -12.97 6.64
CA ILE A 110 -3.27 -12.04 7.47
C ILE A 110 -2.14 -12.81 8.15
N ARG A 111 -2.45 -13.94 8.75
CA ARG A 111 -1.44 -14.80 9.37
C ARG A 111 -0.41 -15.28 8.35
N LEU A 112 -0.84 -15.73 7.17
CA LEU A 112 0.07 -16.15 6.09
C LEU A 112 1.00 -15.02 5.67
N THR A 113 0.47 -13.80 5.50
CA THR A 113 1.27 -12.61 5.16
C THR A 113 2.33 -12.33 6.23
N VAL A 114 1.91 -12.32 7.51
CA VAL A 114 2.83 -12.09 8.64
C VAL A 114 3.93 -13.15 8.69
N GLU A 115 3.56 -14.42 8.52
CA GLU A 115 4.52 -15.55 8.52
C GLU A 115 5.48 -15.46 7.34
N ALA A 116 4.99 -15.19 6.12
CA ALA A 116 5.81 -15.06 4.93
C ALA A 116 6.86 -13.93 5.08
N ILE A 117 6.46 -12.78 5.62
CA ILE A 117 7.38 -11.69 5.89
C ILE A 117 8.41 -12.08 6.94
N LYS A 118 7.99 -12.68 8.06
CA LYS A 118 8.92 -13.16 9.08
C LYS A 118 9.92 -14.19 8.53
N GLN A 119 9.56 -14.93 7.47
CA GLN A 119 10.42 -15.92 6.82
C GLN A 119 11.33 -15.35 5.72
N GLY A 120 11.15 -14.09 5.31
CA GLY A 120 12.06 -13.41 4.38
C GLY A 120 11.42 -12.77 3.16
N LYS A 121 10.10 -12.86 3.00
CA LYS A 121 9.38 -12.03 2.02
C LYS A 121 9.37 -10.59 2.50
N SER A 122 9.17 -9.65 1.58
CA SER A 122 9.11 -8.24 1.92
C SER A 122 7.73 -7.67 1.60
N ALA A 123 7.35 -6.60 2.28
CA ALA A 123 6.08 -5.92 2.01
C ALA A 123 6.20 -4.41 2.05
N MET A 124 5.38 -3.76 1.22
CA MET A 124 5.15 -2.34 1.20
C MET A 124 3.68 -2.06 1.53
N PHE A 125 3.45 -1.19 2.49
CA PHE A 125 2.13 -0.77 2.96
C PHE A 125 1.95 0.70 2.62
N LEU A 126 1.01 1.00 1.73
CA LEU A 126 0.78 2.34 1.21
C LEU A 126 -0.53 2.91 1.75
N GLY A 127 -0.56 4.23 1.92
CA GLY A 127 -1.72 4.96 2.43
C GLY A 127 -2.88 5.00 1.45
N GLY A 128 -3.95 5.59 1.91
CA GLY A 128 -5.23 5.71 1.22
C GLY A 128 -6.40 5.62 2.19
N TRP A 129 -7.60 5.82 1.71
CA TRP A 129 -8.80 5.82 2.55
C TRP A 129 -9.06 4.50 3.28
N LEU A 130 -8.64 3.37 2.69
CA LEU A 130 -8.87 2.02 3.22
C LEU A 130 -7.58 1.35 3.72
N SER A 131 -6.53 2.13 3.96
CA SER A 131 -5.26 1.68 4.54
C SER A 131 -5.20 1.98 6.02
N PHE A 132 -4.27 1.37 6.73
CA PHE A 132 -4.01 1.56 8.18
C PHE A 132 -5.30 1.47 9.02
N THR A 133 -5.71 2.51 9.73
CA THR A 133 -7.02 2.55 10.39
C THR A 133 -8.11 2.97 9.40
N GLY A 134 -7.82 3.98 8.57
CA GLY A 134 -8.62 4.40 7.43
C GLY A 134 -9.92 5.11 7.77
N GLU A 135 -10.63 5.51 6.72
CA GLU A 135 -11.92 6.19 6.81
C GLU A 135 -12.92 5.40 7.66
N MET A 136 -13.48 6.00 8.68
CA MET A 136 -14.43 5.37 9.63
C MET A 136 -13.88 4.05 10.23
N GLY A 137 -12.55 3.89 10.29
CA GLY A 137 -11.91 2.66 10.75
C GLY A 137 -12.03 1.47 9.80
N LYS A 138 -12.37 1.68 8.54
CA LYS A 138 -12.57 0.61 7.55
C LYS A 138 -11.25 -0.06 7.13
N GLY A 139 -10.15 0.68 7.03
CA GLY A 139 -8.82 0.11 6.76
C GLY A 139 -8.52 -1.05 7.70
N GLY A 140 -8.69 -0.81 9.00
CA GLY A 140 -8.81 -1.84 10.02
C GLY A 140 -7.54 -2.65 10.28
N TRP A 141 -6.37 -2.26 9.75
CA TRP A 141 -5.10 -2.96 9.96
C TRP A 141 -4.69 -2.94 11.44
N ASN A 142 -5.04 -1.87 12.17
CA ASN A 142 -4.82 -1.71 13.61
C ASN A 142 -5.46 -2.84 14.46
N ARG A 143 -6.53 -3.48 13.95
CA ARG A 143 -7.30 -4.52 14.65
C ARG A 143 -6.93 -5.94 14.22
N THR A 144 -5.92 -6.07 13.36
CA THR A 144 -5.49 -7.37 12.81
C THR A 144 -4.03 -7.66 13.15
N GLY A 145 -3.55 -8.85 12.80
CA GLY A 145 -2.15 -9.23 12.93
C GLY A 145 -1.20 -8.40 12.06
N LEU A 146 -1.70 -7.65 11.05
CA LEU A 146 -0.86 -6.75 10.25
C LEU A 146 -0.14 -5.72 11.11
N LYS A 147 -0.77 -5.22 12.17
CA LYS A 147 -0.13 -4.29 13.13
C LYS A 147 1.20 -4.80 13.69
N GLU A 148 1.43 -6.11 13.71
CA GLU A 148 2.66 -6.69 14.22
C GLU A 148 3.86 -6.47 13.30
N ILE A 149 3.59 -6.26 12.00
CA ILE A 149 4.62 -6.13 10.97
C ILE A 149 4.73 -4.73 10.37
N LEU A 150 3.76 -3.84 10.61
CA LEU A 150 3.81 -2.46 10.12
C LEU A 150 4.98 -1.71 10.75
N PRO A 151 5.76 -0.93 10.00
CA PRO A 151 6.87 -0.12 10.55
C PRO A 151 6.40 1.17 11.25
N VAL A 152 5.10 1.40 11.32
CA VAL A 152 4.44 2.48 12.02
C VAL A 152 3.39 1.94 12.99
N GLN A 153 2.98 2.72 13.97
CA GLN A 153 1.87 2.40 14.85
C GLN A 153 0.60 3.10 14.36
N CYS A 154 -0.41 2.32 14.00
CA CYS A 154 -1.72 2.85 13.64
C CYS A 154 -2.43 3.46 14.86
N LEU A 155 -3.27 4.47 14.61
CA LEU A 155 -4.19 5.00 15.60
C LEU A 155 -5.36 4.03 15.83
N ASP A 156 -6.12 4.23 16.92
CA ASP A 156 -7.32 3.45 17.25
C ASP A 156 -8.63 4.07 16.74
N HIS A 157 -8.53 5.23 16.12
CA HIS A 157 -9.61 6.00 15.51
C HIS A 157 -9.23 6.37 14.07
N GLU A 158 -10.15 6.97 13.34
CA GLU A 158 -9.92 7.45 11.96
C GLU A 158 -8.66 8.29 11.89
N ASP A 159 -7.83 7.99 10.91
CA ASP A 159 -6.48 8.51 10.77
C ASP A 159 -6.27 9.37 9.52
N LEU A 160 -7.33 9.72 8.81
CA LEU A 160 -7.22 10.54 7.61
C LEU A 160 -6.92 12.00 7.95
N VAL A 161 -5.88 12.54 7.34
CA VAL A 161 -5.53 13.96 7.42
C VAL A 161 -5.44 14.50 6.00
N GLU A 162 -6.34 15.41 5.64
CA GLU A 162 -6.45 15.95 4.28
C GLU A 162 -6.38 17.47 4.27
N SER A 163 -5.72 18.05 3.27
CA SER A 163 -5.66 19.48 3.04
C SER A 163 -5.43 19.81 1.57
N THR A 164 -6.20 20.72 1.04
CA THR A 164 -5.97 21.26 -0.31
C THR A 164 -4.73 22.16 -0.40
N GLU A 165 -4.19 22.62 0.71
CA GLU A 165 -2.91 23.32 0.78
C GLU A 165 -1.74 22.35 0.65
N GLY A 166 -1.98 21.08 0.99
CA GLY A 166 -1.02 19.98 0.93
C GLY A 166 -0.07 19.96 2.12
N PHE A 167 0.73 18.91 2.13
CA PHE A 167 1.76 18.63 3.14
C PHE A 167 3.09 18.35 2.45
N LEU A 168 4.18 18.78 3.06
CA LEU A 168 5.52 18.58 2.52
C LEU A 168 6.29 17.54 3.35
N PRO A 169 7.10 16.70 2.71
CA PRO A 169 7.99 15.81 3.45
C PRO A 169 9.16 16.57 4.05
N GLU A 170 9.68 16.00 5.12
CA GLU A 170 10.90 16.44 5.80
C GLU A 170 11.79 15.22 6.08
N SER A 171 13.10 15.39 5.85
CA SER A 171 14.10 14.36 6.21
C SER A 171 14.27 14.27 7.73
N THR A 172 14.65 13.07 8.18
CA THR A 172 14.94 12.81 9.59
C THR A 172 16.42 12.45 9.77
N ASP A 173 16.89 12.35 11.01
CA ASP A 173 18.25 11.83 11.31
C ASP A 173 18.45 10.38 10.85
N GLU A 174 17.37 9.64 10.59
CA GLU A 174 17.38 8.24 10.16
C GLU A 174 17.35 8.06 8.65
N THR A 175 17.22 9.16 7.89
CA THR A 175 17.14 9.17 6.41
C THR A 175 18.36 8.52 5.76
N GLY A 176 19.56 8.75 6.33
CA GLY A 176 20.81 8.20 5.79
C GLY A 176 21.00 8.58 4.32
N ASN A 177 21.45 7.63 3.51
CA ASN A 177 21.69 7.82 2.07
C ASN A 177 20.42 7.65 1.21
N PHE A 178 19.25 7.57 1.80
CA PHE A 178 18.00 7.38 1.02
C PHE A 178 17.74 8.54 0.07
N LEU A 179 18.07 9.77 0.49
CA LEU A 179 17.85 10.96 -0.30
C LEU A 179 19.02 11.31 -1.24
N ASP A 180 20.10 10.51 -1.27
CA ASP A 180 21.14 10.70 -2.28
C ASP A 180 20.48 10.67 -3.66
N ASP A 181 20.71 11.71 -4.48
CA ASP A 181 20.06 11.91 -5.80
C ASP A 181 18.54 12.19 -5.78
N LEU A 182 17.95 12.51 -4.61
CA LEU A 182 16.57 12.93 -4.47
C LEU A 182 16.48 14.32 -3.83
N PRO A 183 16.15 15.37 -4.61
CA PRO A 183 15.99 16.73 -4.06
C PRO A 183 14.67 16.81 -3.28
N ILE A 184 14.73 16.57 -1.98
CA ILE A 184 13.53 16.54 -1.13
C ILE A 184 12.83 17.91 -1.07
N ASP A 185 13.57 18.98 -1.25
CA ASP A 185 13.02 20.35 -1.29
C ASP A 185 12.15 20.61 -2.52
N GLU A 186 12.27 19.79 -3.56
CA GLU A 186 11.47 19.83 -4.78
C GLU A 186 10.30 18.82 -4.74
N PHE A 187 10.15 18.08 -3.65
CA PHE A 187 9.06 17.14 -3.51
C PHE A 187 7.72 17.90 -3.51
N PRO A 188 6.79 17.55 -4.41
CA PRO A 188 5.53 18.27 -4.51
C PRO A 188 4.63 17.97 -3.28
N PRO A 189 3.75 18.91 -2.91
CA PRO A 189 2.83 18.69 -1.80
C PRO A 189 1.91 17.51 -2.09
N ILE A 190 1.76 16.62 -1.11
CA ILE A 190 0.73 15.59 -1.06
C ILE A 190 -0.52 16.16 -0.40
N LEU A 191 -1.72 15.73 -0.82
CA LEU A 191 -2.97 16.31 -0.34
C LEU A 191 -3.55 15.63 0.89
N GLY A 192 -2.94 14.53 1.33
CA GLY A 192 -3.36 13.83 2.52
C GLY A 192 -2.45 12.65 2.87
N TYR A 193 -2.67 12.11 4.06
CA TYR A 193 -1.97 10.94 4.56
C TYR A 193 -2.76 10.27 5.70
N ASN A 194 -2.42 9.04 6.01
CA ASN A 194 -2.90 8.36 7.21
C ASN A 194 -1.98 8.72 8.38
N GLN A 195 -2.52 9.38 9.38
CA GLN A 195 -1.79 9.72 10.59
C GLN A 195 -1.39 8.47 11.36
N THR A 196 -0.10 8.35 11.63
CA THR A 196 0.46 7.24 12.36
C THR A 196 1.49 7.74 13.37
N LEU A 197 1.89 6.87 14.28
CA LEU A 197 2.95 7.19 15.25
C LEU A 197 4.23 6.44 14.91
N PRO A 198 5.39 7.00 15.26
CA PRO A 198 6.66 6.29 15.15
C PRO A 198 6.62 4.99 15.95
N ARG A 199 7.22 3.93 15.41
CA ARG A 199 7.28 2.63 16.05
C ARG A 199 8.70 2.29 16.45
N LYS A 200 8.91 1.96 17.72
CA LYS A 200 10.23 1.57 18.25
C LYS A 200 10.80 0.37 17.48
N GLY A 201 12.05 0.49 17.06
CA GLY A 201 12.78 -0.54 16.32
C GLY A 201 12.63 -0.45 14.80
N PHE A 202 11.91 0.57 14.31
CA PHE A 202 11.79 0.92 12.91
C PHE A 202 12.32 2.32 12.68
N LYS A 203 12.76 2.61 11.47
CA LYS A 203 13.27 3.93 11.08
C LYS A 203 12.16 4.75 10.46
N SER A 204 12.04 6.02 10.85
CA SER A 204 11.26 7.01 10.12
C SER A 204 12.21 7.75 9.19
N ILE A 205 12.12 7.48 7.89
CA ILE A 205 13.03 8.06 6.87
C ILE A 205 12.58 9.46 6.50
N LEU A 206 11.27 9.64 6.31
CA LEU A 206 10.63 10.92 6.04
C LEU A 206 9.46 11.12 6.98
N ASN A 207 9.29 12.34 7.45
CA ASN A 207 8.12 12.77 8.20
C ASN A 207 7.33 13.83 7.41
N ILE A 208 6.10 14.07 7.84
CA ILE A 208 5.33 15.24 7.43
C ILE A 208 5.91 16.46 8.15
N ARG A 209 6.34 17.47 7.43
CA ARG A 209 7.00 18.67 7.98
C ARG A 209 6.14 19.39 9.00
N GLU A 210 4.84 19.52 8.72
CA GLU A 210 3.89 20.31 9.49
C GLU A 210 3.54 19.66 10.83
N THR A 211 3.59 18.33 10.91
CA THR A 211 3.11 17.57 12.08
C THR A 211 4.17 16.71 12.74
N GLY A 212 5.22 16.33 12.00
CA GLY A 212 6.21 15.36 12.44
C GLY A 212 5.75 13.90 12.34
N ASP A 213 4.56 13.64 11.80
CA ASP A 213 4.04 12.29 11.63
C ASP A 213 4.88 11.52 10.60
N PRO A 214 5.11 10.19 10.77
CA PRO A 214 5.84 9.39 9.80
C PRO A 214 5.18 9.40 8.42
N LEU A 215 5.91 9.77 7.37
CA LEU A 215 5.49 9.62 5.97
C LEU A 215 6.09 8.37 5.34
N LEU A 216 7.39 8.14 5.53
CA LEU A 216 8.09 6.96 5.03
C LEU A 216 8.83 6.29 6.16
N ALA A 217 8.42 5.09 6.52
CA ALA A 217 9.04 4.30 7.57
C ALA A 217 9.48 2.93 7.04
N TRP A 218 10.59 2.41 7.57
CA TRP A 218 11.17 1.14 7.15
C TRP A 218 11.81 0.37 8.31
N GLY A 219 11.85 -0.95 8.16
CA GLY A 219 12.61 -1.81 9.06
C GLY A 219 12.49 -3.30 8.76
N LYS A 220 13.07 -4.10 9.64
CA LYS A 220 13.07 -5.56 9.52
C LYS A 220 12.04 -6.21 10.41
N VAL A 221 11.39 -7.24 9.89
CA VAL A 221 10.48 -8.12 10.63
C VAL A 221 10.91 -9.57 10.40
N GLY A 222 11.52 -10.19 11.39
CA GLY A 222 12.14 -11.50 11.22
C GLY A 222 13.28 -11.42 10.17
N LYS A 223 13.12 -12.16 9.07
CA LYS A 223 14.08 -12.14 7.95
C LYS A 223 13.67 -11.21 6.80
N GLY A 224 12.45 -10.69 6.82
CA GLY A 224 11.93 -9.82 5.76
C GLY A 224 12.09 -8.35 6.08
N ASN A 225 11.87 -7.52 5.07
CA ASN A 225 11.86 -6.07 5.18
C ASN A 225 10.44 -5.55 4.97
N VAL A 226 10.09 -4.50 5.69
CA VAL A 226 8.78 -3.83 5.56
C VAL A 226 8.98 -2.33 5.41
N LEU A 227 8.12 -1.73 4.58
CA LEU A 227 8.09 -0.30 4.35
C LEU A 227 6.64 0.18 4.45
N ALA A 228 6.43 1.33 5.05
CA ALA A 228 5.18 2.06 4.99
C ALA A 228 5.42 3.44 4.38
N TYR A 229 4.59 3.81 3.42
CA TYR A 229 4.44 5.16 2.93
C TYR A 229 3.00 5.56 3.26
N THR A 230 2.82 6.48 4.19
CA THR A 230 1.50 6.74 4.79
C THR A 230 0.59 7.60 3.93
N SER A 231 1.04 8.03 2.75
CA SER A 231 0.22 8.69 1.76
C SER A 231 -0.07 7.80 0.55
N ASP A 232 -0.82 8.32 -0.40
CA ASP A 232 -1.23 7.62 -1.61
C ASP A 232 -0.12 7.72 -2.68
N PRO A 233 0.30 6.61 -3.29
CA PRO A 233 1.28 6.62 -4.38
C PRO A 233 0.66 7.09 -5.70
N ALA A 234 -0.66 7.21 -5.78
CA ALA A 234 -1.47 7.42 -6.96
C ALA A 234 -2.23 8.76 -6.90
N PRO A 235 -2.84 9.20 -8.02
CA PRO A 235 -3.75 10.34 -8.00
C PRO A 235 -4.91 10.10 -7.04
N HIS A 236 -5.15 11.00 -6.23
CA HIS A 236 -5.94 11.40 -5.12
C HIS A 236 -5.01 12.21 -4.21
N TRP A 237 -4.45 11.69 -3.10
CA TRP A 237 -3.48 12.45 -2.30
C TRP A 237 -2.15 12.66 -3.02
N GLY A 238 -1.74 11.70 -3.84
CA GLY A 238 -0.51 11.76 -4.65
C GLY A 238 -0.67 12.42 -6.03
N CYS A 239 -1.74 13.21 -6.27
CA CYS A 239 -2.01 13.77 -7.61
C CYS A 239 -0.89 14.67 -8.15
N ASN A 240 -0.15 15.37 -7.29
CA ASN A 240 1.03 16.13 -7.67
C ASN A 240 2.28 15.24 -7.73
N PHE A 241 2.35 14.27 -6.82
CA PHE A 241 3.50 13.39 -6.63
C PHE A 241 3.79 12.52 -7.87
N VAL A 242 2.76 12.02 -8.55
CA VAL A 242 2.92 11.20 -9.76
C VAL A 242 3.57 11.93 -10.93
N TYR A 243 3.59 13.25 -10.91
CA TYR A 243 4.23 14.09 -11.93
C TYR A 243 5.59 14.66 -11.51
N TRP A 244 6.06 14.30 -10.29
CA TRP A 244 7.40 14.69 -9.87
C TRP A 244 8.46 13.99 -10.71
N GLU A 245 9.45 14.74 -11.19
CA GLU A 245 10.53 14.22 -12.05
C GLU A 245 11.25 13.01 -11.42
N HIS A 246 11.37 13.01 -10.09
CA HIS A 246 12.05 11.96 -9.34
C HIS A 246 11.12 10.86 -8.81
N TYR A 247 9.85 10.82 -9.22
CA TYR A 247 8.87 9.82 -8.76
C TYR A 247 9.36 8.37 -8.96
N ASN A 248 9.88 8.08 -10.16
CA ASN A 248 10.40 6.74 -10.46
C ASN A 248 11.61 6.41 -9.59
N THR A 249 12.55 7.35 -9.43
CA THR A 249 13.75 7.17 -8.59
C THR A 249 13.37 6.94 -7.13
N PHE A 250 12.40 7.67 -6.62
CA PHE A 250 11.90 7.51 -5.26
C PHE A 250 11.40 6.07 -5.02
N TRP A 251 10.54 5.56 -5.90
CA TRP A 251 9.97 4.23 -5.75
C TRP A 251 11.01 3.11 -5.98
N GLN A 252 11.98 3.33 -6.86
CA GLN A 252 13.10 2.40 -7.03
C GLN A 252 13.96 2.32 -5.74
N LYS A 253 14.18 3.45 -5.08
CA LYS A 253 14.88 3.47 -3.79
C LYS A 253 14.07 2.79 -2.69
N CYS A 254 12.76 3.01 -2.63
CA CYS A 254 11.85 2.29 -1.72
C CYS A 254 11.92 0.77 -1.94
N LEU A 255 11.86 0.33 -3.20
CA LEU A 255 12.01 -1.08 -3.55
C LEU A 255 13.39 -1.62 -3.13
N GLY A 256 14.45 -0.82 -3.30
CA GLY A 256 15.81 -1.17 -2.88
C GLY A 256 15.94 -1.46 -1.38
N LEU A 257 15.18 -0.76 -0.54
CA LEU A 257 15.14 -1.02 0.91
C LEU A 257 14.49 -2.38 1.25
N LEU A 258 13.62 -2.88 0.38
CA LEU A 258 12.89 -4.14 0.60
C LEU A 258 13.66 -5.36 0.11
N ILE A 259 14.54 -5.20 -0.88
CA ILE A 259 15.29 -6.30 -1.47
C ILE A 259 16.60 -6.46 -0.70
N PRO A 260 16.85 -7.62 -0.05
CA PRO A 260 18.12 -7.87 0.61
C PRO A 260 19.26 -7.80 -0.41
N ASN A 261 20.33 -7.14 -0.07
CA ASN A 261 21.56 -7.18 -0.86
C ASN A 261 21.98 -8.63 -1.09
N ARG A 262 22.36 -8.97 -2.32
CA ARG A 262 22.80 -10.34 -2.69
C ARG A 262 24.00 -10.84 -1.87
N SER A 263 24.69 -9.94 -1.18
CA SER A 263 25.79 -10.25 -0.25
C SER A 263 25.34 -10.83 1.10
N ASP A 264 24.05 -10.73 1.42
CA ASP A 264 23.47 -11.17 2.71
C ASP A 264 22.74 -12.53 2.62
N ARG A 265 22.86 -13.22 1.46
CA ARG A 265 22.29 -14.56 1.21
C ARG A 265 23.33 -15.66 1.32
#